data_7d3eabd5f7b4b1489e9de37e3599a18a
#
_entry.id   7d3eabd5f7b4b1489e9de37e3599a18a
#
_cell.length_a   1.000
_cell.length_b   1.000
_cell.length_c   1.000
_cell.angle_alpha   90.00
_cell.angle_beta   90.00
_cell.angle_gamma   90.00
#
_symmetry.space_group_name_H-M   'P 1'
#
loop_
_entity.id
_entity.type
_entity.pdbx_description
1 polymer ?
#
loop_
_entity_poly.entity_id
_entity_poly.type
_entity_poly.pdbx_seq_one_letter_code
_entity_poly.pdbx_strand_id
1 'polypeptide(L)'
;MKQKINLRLGLIALVALILTTVGVTKVYYDLFRQQVGRDLRLTAHLLGQSGEFTRGDAPALQDPEVRITWVDTDGTVLYDDEADAGALPNHADRPEIRQAMDTGEGEIVRTSDTFNMNTFYYALRLDDGTVLRLAVDARSISSVFLAAVPVLLIIAVVIFAVCLLLGHLLTAQLIAPIDDMAEHLDEPAREPVYQELEPFARKIRSQHEKILSAAQSRQDFTANVSHELKTPLTAISGYAELIENKMVDGEQQLRFAGEIRKNAARLLSLINDIIQLSELDSAQAPARVQSVELLSLAKEVCGDLEVPARQRRITLQCFGREATVMGDRELLKELLENLVQNAIRYNREGGFVQVTAKEEAGHAQWIVEDNGIGIPEDAKDRVFERFYRVDKSRSRETGGTGLGLAIVKHIAQIHNATVTLDSALGKGTKITVTF
;
A
#
# COMPACT_ATOMS: atom_id res chain seq x y z
N MET A 1 -11.39 1.83 9.90
CA MET A 1 -10.22 2.73 9.83
C MET A 1 -10.53 4.11 10.41
N LYS A 2 -11.64 4.76 10.02
CA LYS A 2 -12.12 6.09 10.48
C LYS A 2 -12.12 6.28 12.01
N GLN A 3 -12.68 5.33 12.77
CA GLN A 3 -12.73 5.41 14.25
C GLN A 3 -11.35 5.44 14.91
N LYS A 4 -10.38 4.66 14.41
CA LYS A 4 -9.01 4.65 14.98
C LYS A 4 -8.25 5.94 14.70
N ILE A 5 -8.48 6.58 13.54
CA ILE A 5 -7.87 7.87 13.21
C ILE A 5 -8.46 8.97 14.09
N ASN A 6 -9.79 9.05 14.19
CA ASN A 6 -10.47 10.04 15.02
C ASN A 6 -10.07 9.90 16.50
N LEU A 7 -9.94 8.67 17.01
CA LEU A 7 -9.48 8.44 18.38
C LEU A 7 -8.04 8.95 18.60
N ARG A 8 -7.13 8.69 17.64
CA ARG A 8 -5.74 9.17 17.74
C ARG A 8 -5.63 10.68 17.63
N LEU A 9 -6.38 11.30 16.73
CA LEU A 9 -6.44 12.76 16.63
C LEU A 9 -7.00 13.39 17.89
N GLY A 10 -8.08 12.82 18.47
CA GLY A 10 -8.65 13.24 19.74
C GLY A 10 -7.64 13.12 20.90
N LEU A 11 -6.88 12.04 20.96
CA LEU A 11 -5.84 11.86 21.98
C LEU A 11 -4.71 12.91 21.84
N ILE A 12 -4.25 13.18 20.63
CA ILE A 12 -3.23 14.19 20.37
C ILE A 12 -3.74 15.59 20.77
N ALA A 13 -4.99 15.92 20.39
CA ALA A 13 -5.60 17.19 20.77
C ALA A 13 -5.75 17.33 22.30
N LEU A 14 -6.14 16.25 23.00
CA LEU A 14 -6.23 16.24 24.45
C LEU A 14 -4.88 16.46 25.13
N VAL A 15 -3.84 15.77 24.68
CA VAL A 15 -2.47 15.93 25.23
C VAL A 15 -1.94 17.34 24.96
N ALA A 16 -2.11 17.87 23.75
CA ALA A 16 -1.71 19.23 23.42
C ALA A 16 -2.45 20.26 24.30
N LEU A 17 -3.76 20.05 24.52
CA LEU A 17 -4.57 20.91 25.37
C LEU A 17 -4.09 20.90 26.82
N ILE A 18 -3.80 19.73 27.39
CA ILE A 18 -3.27 19.60 28.76
C ILE A 18 -1.92 20.32 28.87
N LEU A 19 -1.00 20.09 27.92
CA LEU A 19 0.33 20.73 27.94
C LEU A 19 0.23 22.25 27.84
N THR A 20 -0.62 22.77 26.95
CA THR A 20 -0.82 24.21 26.79
C THR A 20 -1.47 24.81 28.03
N THR A 21 -2.47 24.16 28.62
CA THR A 21 -3.13 24.65 29.85
C THR A 21 -2.14 24.71 31.01
N VAL A 22 -1.34 23.66 31.22
CA VAL A 22 -0.29 23.64 32.25
C VAL A 22 0.76 24.74 32.01
N GLY A 23 1.21 24.88 30.74
CA GLY A 23 2.18 25.91 30.38
C GLY A 23 1.67 27.33 30.60
N VAL A 24 0.45 27.64 30.15
CA VAL A 24 -0.20 28.94 30.34
C VAL A 24 -0.40 29.24 31.83
N THR A 25 -0.88 28.26 32.60
CA THR A 25 -1.07 28.39 34.04
C THR A 25 0.22 28.75 34.77
N LYS A 26 1.34 28.06 34.41
CA LYS A 26 2.66 28.34 34.97
C LYS A 26 3.13 29.75 34.66
N VAL A 27 3.07 30.14 33.38
CA VAL A 27 3.48 31.49 32.92
C VAL A 27 2.65 32.57 33.60
N TYR A 28 1.33 32.37 33.69
CA TYR A 28 0.44 33.32 34.36
C TYR A 28 0.79 33.47 35.85
N TYR A 29 1.06 32.34 36.53
CA TYR A 29 1.49 32.35 37.92
C TYR A 29 2.81 33.11 38.11
N ASP A 30 3.79 32.88 37.30
CA ASP A 30 5.11 33.54 37.35
C ASP A 30 4.98 35.05 37.08
N LEU A 31 4.19 35.47 36.10
CA LEU A 31 3.91 36.87 35.79
C LEU A 31 3.18 37.59 36.95
N PHE A 32 2.19 36.91 37.50
CA PHE A 32 1.43 37.45 38.60
C PHE A 32 2.31 37.64 39.88
N ARG A 33 3.16 36.66 40.17
CA ARG A 33 4.16 36.75 41.25
C ARG A 33 5.05 37.97 41.08
N GLN A 34 5.55 38.20 39.88
CA GLN A 34 6.41 39.36 39.54
C GLN A 34 5.61 40.67 39.70
N GLN A 35 4.33 40.69 39.35
CA GLN A 35 3.49 41.88 39.46
C GLN A 35 3.29 42.26 40.95
N VAL A 36 2.91 41.28 41.77
CA VAL A 36 2.74 41.50 43.22
C VAL A 36 4.05 42.03 43.88
N GLY A 37 5.20 41.44 43.53
CA GLY A 37 6.47 41.92 44.04
C GLY A 37 6.78 43.37 43.61
N ARG A 38 6.47 43.75 42.37
CA ARG A 38 6.60 45.14 41.88
C ARG A 38 5.68 46.11 42.59
N ASP A 39 4.44 45.73 42.81
CA ASP A 39 3.42 46.55 43.46
C ASP A 39 3.78 46.79 44.93
N LEU A 40 4.19 45.76 45.68
CA LEU A 40 4.73 45.86 47.02
C LEU A 40 5.92 46.75 47.11
N ARG A 41 6.88 46.63 46.19
CA ARG A 41 8.08 47.47 46.12
C ARG A 41 7.73 48.95 45.90
N LEU A 42 6.85 49.25 44.92
CA LEU A 42 6.39 50.59 44.62
C LEU A 42 5.67 51.20 45.85
N THR A 43 4.76 50.44 46.47
CA THR A 43 4.02 50.89 47.65
C THR A 43 4.97 51.15 48.83
N ALA A 44 5.97 50.28 49.07
CA ALA A 44 6.95 50.46 50.13
C ALA A 44 7.78 51.74 49.94
N HIS A 45 8.25 51.99 48.68
CA HIS A 45 8.99 53.21 48.40
C HIS A 45 8.16 54.48 48.49
N LEU A 46 6.89 54.45 48.06
CA LEU A 46 5.97 55.60 48.19
C LEU A 46 5.68 55.92 49.66
N LEU A 47 5.39 54.88 50.47
CA LEU A 47 5.16 55.03 51.92
C LEU A 47 6.43 55.47 52.65
N GLY A 48 7.61 54.96 52.29
CA GLY A 48 8.87 55.35 52.86
C GLY A 48 9.22 56.84 52.59
N GLN A 49 8.78 57.37 51.44
CA GLN A 49 8.98 58.79 51.09
C GLN A 49 7.92 59.74 51.65
N SER A 50 6.75 59.23 52.10
CA SER A 50 5.65 60.07 52.61
C SER A 50 5.96 60.83 53.89
N GLY A 51 7.01 60.39 54.62
CA GLY A 51 7.40 60.99 55.88
C GLY A 51 6.49 60.65 57.05
N GLU A 52 5.54 59.74 56.89
CA GLU A 52 4.58 59.30 57.88
C GLU A 52 5.18 58.36 58.93
N PHE A 53 6.30 57.71 58.62
CA PHE A 53 7.01 56.78 59.52
C PHE A 53 8.13 57.53 60.26
N THR A 54 7.72 58.42 61.15
CA THR A 54 8.60 59.18 62.08
C THR A 54 8.37 58.73 63.54
N ARG A 55 9.47 58.55 64.28
CA ARG A 55 9.38 58.14 65.72
C ARG A 55 8.48 59.08 66.52
N GLY A 56 7.34 58.53 66.91
CA GLY A 56 6.39 59.29 67.82
C GLY A 56 4.97 59.37 67.25
N ASP A 57 4.73 59.20 65.98
CA ASP A 57 3.41 59.17 65.35
C ASP A 57 3.14 57.83 64.66
N ALA A 58 2.04 57.19 65.02
CA ALA A 58 1.56 55.98 64.34
C ALA A 58 0.90 56.41 63.00
N PRO A 59 1.31 55.87 61.86
CA PRO A 59 0.69 56.20 60.56
C PRO A 59 -0.82 55.82 60.59
N ALA A 60 -1.63 56.71 60.10
CA ALA A 60 -3.08 56.47 59.96
C ALA A 60 -3.46 55.70 58.70
N LEU A 61 -2.53 54.93 58.13
CA LEU A 61 -2.73 54.19 56.93
C LEU A 61 -3.28 52.81 57.20
N GLN A 62 -4.44 52.50 56.65
CA GLN A 62 -5.02 51.16 56.61
C GLN A 62 -5.28 50.80 55.11
N ASP A 63 -4.58 49.82 54.62
CA ASP A 63 -4.90 49.23 53.33
C ASP A 63 -5.52 47.83 53.57
N PRO A 64 -6.74 47.57 53.11
CA PRO A 64 -7.40 46.30 53.39
C PRO A 64 -6.76 45.09 52.68
N GLU A 65 -5.83 45.34 51.72
CA GLU A 65 -5.19 44.30 50.95
C GLU A 65 -3.71 44.09 51.30
N VAL A 66 -3.05 45.10 51.94
CA VAL A 66 -1.62 45.09 52.22
C VAL A 66 -1.41 45.31 53.69
N ARG A 67 -0.88 44.34 54.41
CA ARG A 67 -0.48 44.48 55.81
C ARG A 67 0.80 45.30 55.94
N ILE A 68 0.80 46.31 56.76
CA ILE A 68 1.93 47.24 56.99
C ILE A 68 2.49 46.99 58.38
N THR A 69 3.81 46.67 58.49
CA THR A 69 4.51 46.49 59.74
C THR A 69 5.75 47.41 59.74
N TRP A 70 5.93 48.25 60.79
CA TRP A 70 7.11 49.11 60.97
C TRP A 70 7.97 48.56 62.08
N VAL A 71 9.27 48.39 61.85
CA VAL A 71 10.17 47.67 62.72
C VAL A 71 11.41 48.54 63.02
N ASP A 72 11.80 48.62 64.30
CA ASP A 72 13.00 49.36 64.73
C ASP A 72 14.29 48.60 64.32
N THR A 73 15.43 49.27 64.44
CA THR A 73 16.77 48.77 64.15
C THR A 73 17.18 47.53 64.97
N ASP A 74 16.59 47.33 66.15
CA ASP A 74 16.77 46.13 66.96
C ASP A 74 15.74 44.99 66.72
N GLY A 75 14.83 45.20 65.77
CA GLY A 75 13.81 44.22 65.39
C GLY A 75 12.51 44.34 66.17
N THR A 76 12.39 45.35 67.07
CA THR A 76 11.14 45.61 67.80
C THR A 76 10.09 46.18 66.87
N VAL A 77 8.86 45.67 66.92
CA VAL A 77 7.74 46.15 66.08
C VAL A 77 7.23 47.48 66.71
N LEU A 78 7.35 48.56 65.92
CA LEU A 78 6.87 49.90 66.29
C LEU A 78 5.40 50.11 65.94
N TYR A 79 4.97 49.53 64.80
CA TYR A 79 3.59 49.62 64.32
C TYR A 79 3.24 48.39 63.48
N ASP A 80 1.99 47.96 63.57
CA ASP A 80 1.38 46.94 62.69
C ASP A 80 -0.13 47.29 62.58
N ASP A 81 -0.66 47.24 61.36
CA ASP A 81 -2.04 47.64 61.06
C ASP A 81 -3.07 46.57 61.37
N GLU A 82 -2.66 45.29 61.53
CA GLU A 82 -3.56 44.15 61.85
C GLU A 82 -3.45 43.68 63.32
N ALA A 83 -2.31 43.92 63.95
CA ALA A 83 -2.04 43.40 65.30
C ALA A 83 -1.48 44.49 66.27
N ASP A 84 -1.72 44.29 67.58
CA ASP A 84 -1.08 45.13 68.58
C ASP A 84 0.46 44.96 68.52
N ALA A 85 1.19 46.05 68.21
CA ALA A 85 2.64 46.04 68.07
C ALA A 85 3.33 45.56 69.38
N GLY A 86 2.79 45.85 70.54
CA GLY A 86 3.33 45.41 71.83
C GLY A 86 3.17 43.90 72.10
N ALA A 87 2.28 43.25 71.41
CA ALA A 87 2.02 41.81 71.54
C ALA A 87 2.82 40.97 70.52
N LEU A 88 3.46 41.61 69.54
CA LEU A 88 4.23 40.90 68.46
C LEU A 88 5.65 40.57 68.97
N PRO A 89 6.14 39.35 68.58
CA PRO A 89 7.54 38.99 68.87
C PRO A 89 8.51 39.87 68.10
N ASN A 90 9.78 39.94 68.55
CA ASN A 90 10.81 40.61 67.80
C ASN A 90 11.00 40.01 66.37
N HIS A 91 11.11 40.88 65.36
CA HIS A 91 11.18 40.54 63.94
C HIS A 91 12.59 40.54 63.34
N ALA A 92 13.65 40.77 64.16
CA ALA A 92 15.04 40.81 63.65
C ALA A 92 15.46 39.55 62.93
N ASP A 93 14.94 38.37 63.31
CA ASP A 93 15.27 37.09 62.69
C ASP A 93 14.48 36.80 61.41
N ARG A 94 13.59 37.69 60.99
CA ARG A 94 12.83 37.52 59.75
C ARG A 94 13.74 37.74 58.56
N PRO A 95 13.85 36.78 57.59
CA PRO A 95 14.76 36.85 56.48
C PRO A 95 14.62 38.14 55.66
N GLU A 96 13.39 38.59 55.37
CA GLU A 96 13.10 39.83 54.64
C GLU A 96 13.59 41.07 55.43
N ILE A 97 13.44 41.09 56.73
CA ILE A 97 13.90 42.19 57.62
C ILE A 97 15.44 42.20 57.65
N ARG A 98 16.07 41.05 57.89
CA ARG A 98 17.51 40.90 57.90
C ARG A 98 18.12 41.36 56.57
N GLN A 99 17.54 40.91 55.46
CA GLN A 99 17.99 41.28 54.11
C GLN A 99 17.84 42.80 53.90
N ALA A 100 16.74 43.41 54.33
CA ALA A 100 16.53 44.84 54.21
C ALA A 100 17.52 45.63 55.07
N MET A 101 17.89 45.17 56.25
CA MET A 101 18.91 45.80 57.11
C MET A 101 20.30 45.75 56.49
N ASP A 102 20.65 44.62 55.79
CA ASP A 102 21.97 44.43 55.19
C ASP A 102 22.11 45.13 53.82
N THR A 103 21.07 45.02 52.94
CA THR A 103 21.17 45.49 51.56
C THR A 103 20.24 46.64 51.19
N GLY A 104 19.41 47.12 52.13
CA GLY A 104 18.44 48.19 51.94
C GLY A 104 17.05 47.66 51.53
N GLU A 105 16.93 46.52 50.92
CA GLU A 105 15.67 45.89 50.49
C GLU A 105 15.70 44.41 50.80
N GLY A 106 14.54 43.81 51.11
CA GLY A 106 14.38 42.35 51.29
C GLY A 106 13.05 41.86 50.76
N GLU A 107 13.12 40.74 50.07
CA GLU A 107 11.89 40.11 49.52
C GLU A 107 11.88 38.61 49.85
N ILE A 108 10.74 38.11 50.33
CA ILE A 108 10.57 36.67 50.52
C ILE A 108 9.10 36.26 50.33
N VAL A 109 8.94 35.04 49.86
CA VAL A 109 7.61 34.38 49.85
C VAL A 109 7.63 33.24 50.85
N ARG A 110 6.73 33.27 51.84
CA ARG A 110 6.62 32.20 52.82
C ARG A 110 5.31 31.45 52.67
N THR A 111 5.39 30.12 52.77
CA THR A 111 4.21 29.27 52.88
C THR A 111 3.82 29.15 54.34
N SER A 112 2.60 29.50 54.69
CA SER A 112 2.04 29.30 56.03
C SER A 112 1.79 27.83 56.28
N ASP A 113 2.45 27.23 57.26
CA ASP A 113 2.30 25.81 57.60
C ASP A 113 0.87 25.47 58.10
N THR A 114 0.12 26.48 58.60
CA THR A 114 -1.23 26.30 59.17
C THR A 114 -2.34 26.35 58.14
N PHE A 115 -2.16 27.06 57.04
CA PHE A 115 -3.21 27.30 56.04
C PHE A 115 -2.79 26.97 54.59
N ASN A 116 -1.59 26.45 54.39
CA ASN A 116 -1.00 26.15 53.07
C ASN A 116 -1.09 27.33 52.06
N MET A 117 -0.93 28.54 52.57
CA MET A 117 -1.03 29.79 51.81
C MET A 117 0.31 30.51 51.79
N ASN A 118 0.66 31.04 50.59
CA ASN A 118 1.86 31.84 50.41
C ASN A 118 1.57 33.29 50.75
N THR A 119 2.35 33.90 51.64
CA THR A 119 2.34 35.34 51.89
C THR A 119 3.59 35.95 51.29
N PHE A 120 3.42 36.99 50.50
CA PHE A 120 4.49 37.77 49.90
C PHE A 120 4.88 38.86 50.83
N TYR A 121 6.16 38.96 51.19
CA TYR A 121 6.72 39.97 52.03
C TYR A 121 7.75 40.79 51.27
N TYR A 122 7.67 42.11 51.42
CA TYR A 122 8.67 43.04 50.97
C TYR A 122 9.08 43.97 52.12
N ALA A 123 10.35 44.15 52.37
CA ALA A 123 10.90 45.00 53.41
C ALA A 123 11.80 46.06 52.84
N LEU A 124 11.65 47.30 53.23
CA LEU A 124 12.45 48.46 52.82
C LEU A 124 13.06 49.11 54.02
N ARG A 125 14.38 49.32 54.04
CA ARG A 125 15.07 50.11 55.05
C ARG A 125 14.87 51.58 54.75
N LEU A 126 14.40 52.31 55.76
CA LEU A 126 14.20 53.75 55.73
C LEU A 126 15.49 54.51 56.08
N ASP A 127 15.52 55.84 55.82
CA ASP A 127 16.73 56.68 56.05
C ASP A 127 17.14 56.77 57.51
N ASP A 128 16.22 56.59 58.44
CA ASP A 128 16.47 56.55 59.88
C ASP A 128 16.98 55.21 60.42
N GLY A 129 17.13 54.21 59.48
CA GLY A 129 17.58 52.87 59.81
C GLY A 129 16.51 51.89 60.22
N THR A 130 15.25 52.32 60.39
CA THR A 130 14.11 51.44 60.63
C THR A 130 13.69 50.69 59.37
N VAL A 131 12.87 49.66 59.47
CA VAL A 131 12.42 48.83 58.30
C VAL A 131 10.89 48.86 58.19
N LEU A 132 10.43 49.29 57.04
CA LEU A 132 9.05 49.18 56.62
C LEU A 132 8.83 47.84 55.91
N ARG A 133 7.94 47.00 56.46
CA ARG A 133 7.59 45.68 55.91
C ARG A 133 6.15 45.69 55.42
N LEU A 134 5.94 45.28 54.18
CA LEU A 134 4.67 45.08 53.58
C LEU A 134 4.42 43.60 53.36
N ALA A 135 3.18 43.17 53.52
CA ALA A 135 2.78 41.78 53.30
C ALA A 135 1.45 41.70 52.56
N VAL A 136 1.36 40.81 51.61
CA VAL A 136 0.10 40.47 50.88
C VAL A 136 -0.16 38.98 50.98
N ASP A 137 -1.36 38.63 51.49
CA ASP A 137 -1.75 37.25 51.65
C ASP A 137 -2.17 36.63 50.31
N ALA A 138 -1.76 35.39 50.06
CA ALA A 138 -2.11 34.62 48.87
C ALA A 138 -3.63 34.32 48.73
N ARG A 139 -4.46 34.65 49.71
CA ARG A 139 -5.92 34.57 49.57
C ARG A 139 -6.45 35.47 48.45
N SER A 140 -5.90 36.66 48.32
CA SER A 140 -6.20 37.58 47.22
C SER A 140 -5.77 36.99 45.86
N ILE A 141 -4.59 36.33 45.83
CA ILE A 141 -4.02 35.69 44.62
C ILE A 141 -4.83 34.47 44.18
N SER A 142 -5.19 33.59 45.16
CA SER A 142 -5.93 32.37 44.83
C SER A 142 -7.37 32.65 44.37
N SER A 143 -8.01 33.72 44.89
CA SER A 143 -9.35 34.09 44.46
C SER A 143 -9.41 34.56 43.01
N VAL A 144 -8.45 35.36 42.58
CA VAL A 144 -8.32 35.82 41.17
C VAL A 144 -8.05 34.64 40.24
N PHE A 145 -7.15 33.73 40.67
CA PHE A 145 -6.84 32.54 39.91
C PHE A 145 -8.05 31.59 39.78
N LEU A 146 -8.74 31.31 40.89
CA LEU A 146 -9.95 30.47 40.90
C LEU A 146 -11.08 31.06 40.05
N ALA A 147 -11.20 32.40 39.97
CA ALA A 147 -12.16 33.06 39.10
C ALA A 147 -11.84 32.87 37.59
N ALA A 148 -10.55 32.71 37.21
CA ALA A 148 -10.14 32.49 35.83
C ALA A 148 -10.28 31.03 35.37
N VAL A 149 -10.19 30.06 36.28
CA VAL A 149 -10.25 28.61 35.97
C VAL A 149 -11.51 28.21 35.19
N PRO A 150 -12.74 28.59 35.52
CA PRO A 150 -13.92 28.18 34.75
C PRO A 150 -13.90 28.71 33.31
N VAL A 151 -13.38 29.93 33.12
CA VAL A 151 -13.24 30.51 31.76
C VAL A 151 -12.22 29.72 30.92
N LEU A 152 -11.07 29.38 31.50
CA LEU A 152 -10.06 28.56 30.86
C LEU A 152 -10.60 27.16 30.53
N LEU A 153 -11.36 26.55 31.41
CA LEU A 153 -12.00 25.24 31.15
C LEU A 153 -13.03 25.31 30.01
N ILE A 154 -13.86 26.35 29.99
CA ILE A 154 -14.82 26.53 28.88
C ILE A 154 -14.08 26.66 27.53
N ILE A 155 -13.07 27.52 27.49
CA ILE A 155 -12.23 27.68 26.28
C ILE A 155 -11.60 26.36 25.87
N ALA A 156 -11.06 25.60 26.81
CA ALA A 156 -10.44 24.29 26.56
C ALA A 156 -11.46 23.29 26.01
N VAL A 157 -12.67 23.21 26.56
CA VAL A 157 -13.72 22.32 26.06
C VAL A 157 -14.17 22.72 24.65
N VAL A 158 -14.32 24.03 24.38
CA VAL A 158 -14.69 24.53 23.04
C VAL A 158 -13.62 24.18 22.02
N ILE A 159 -12.34 24.43 22.32
CA ILE A 159 -11.23 24.09 21.42
C ILE A 159 -11.20 22.58 21.15
N PHE A 160 -11.36 21.77 22.18
CA PHE A 160 -11.39 20.31 22.06
C PHE A 160 -12.55 19.83 21.17
N ALA A 161 -13.75 20.38 21.38
CA ALA A 161 -14.92 20.06 20.56
C ALA A 161 -14.72 20.44 19.08
N VAL A 162 -14.13 21.63 18.82
CA VAL A 162 -13.79 22.08 17.46
C VAL A 162 -12.73 21.14 16.81
N CYS A 163 -11.70 20.75 17.54
CA CYS A 163 -10.70 19.80 17.06
C CYS A 163 -11.30 18.43 16.70
N LEU A 164 -12.22 17.92 17.52
CA LEU A 164 -12.92 16.66 17.23
C LEU A 164 -13.80 16.77 15.98
N LEU A 165 -14.55 17.88 15.86
CA LEU A 165 -15.40 18.14 14.69
C LEU A 165 -14.57 18.24 13.41
N LEU A 166 -13.51 19.05 13.43
CA LEU A 166 -12.61 19.19 12.27
C LEU A 166 -11.93 17.86 11.91
N GLY A 167 -11.46 17.11 12.91
CA GLY A 167 -10.87 15.79 12.70
C GLY A 167 -11.87 14.81 12.06
N HIS A 168 -13.13 14.85 12.48
CA HIS A 168 -14.18 14.03 11.88
C HIS A 168 -14.46 14.42 10.42
N LEU A 169 -14.62 15.72 10.14
CA LEU A 169 -14.87 16.24 8.79
C LEU A 169 -13.71 15.92 7.85
N LEU A 170 -12.47 16.19 8.26
CA LEU A 170 -11.27 15.88 7.46
C LEU A 170 -11.16 14.38 7.18
N THR A 171 -11.37 13.53 8.19
CA THR A 171 -11.33 12.08 8.01
C THR A 171 -12.41 11.60 7.05
N ALA A 172 -13.62 12.17 7.11
CA ALA A 172 -14.68 11.85 6.18
C ALA A 172 -14.33 12.28 4.75
N GLN A 173 -13.83 13.49 4.55
CA GLN A 173 -13.46 14.01 3.22
C GLN A 173 -12.30 13.24 2.58
N LEU A 174 -11.29 12.83 3.37
CA LEU A 174 -10.12 12.13 2.84
C LEU A 174 -10.37 10.64 2.55
N ILE A 175 -11.23 9.98 3.33
CA ILE A 175 -11.43 8.53 3.22
C ILE A 175 -12.63 8.18 2.33
N ALA A 176 -13.65 9.04 2.23
CA ALA A 176 -14.81 8.76 1.39
C ALA A 176 -14.45 8.51 -0.10
N PRO A 177 -13.57 9.30 -0.74
CA PRO A 177 -13.17 9.04 -2.11
C PRO A 177 -12.38 7.73 -2.30
N ILE A 178 -11.64 7.30 -1.29
CA ILE A 178 -10.90 6.03 -1.33
C ILE A 178 -11.86 4.84 -1.23
N ASP A 179 -12.86 4.93 -0.35
CA ASP A 179 -13.90 3.91 -0.23
C ASP A 179 -14.72 3.83 -1.53
N ASP A 180 -15.11 4.96 -2.13
CA ASP A 180 -15.85 5.04 -3.40
C ASP A 180 -15.04 4.45 -4.57
N MET A 181 -13.74 4.72 -4.64
CA MET A 181 -12.84 4.09 -5.63
C MET A 181 -12.76 2.56 -5.47
N ALA A 182 -12.82 2.05 -4.22
CA ALA A 182 -12.74 0.62 -3.96
C ALA A 182 -14.04 -0.12 -4.33
N GLU A 183 -15.19 0.55 -4.19
CA GLU A 183 -16.50 -0.01 -4.53
C GLU A 183 -16.81 0.04 -6.04
N HIS A 184 -16.24 1.00 -6.78
CA HIS A 184 -16.54 1.25 -8.20
C HIS A 184 -15.31 1.04 -9.11
N LEU A 185 -14.51 0.00 -8.84
CA LEU A 185 -13.33 -0.34 -9.65
C LEU A 185 -13.66 -0.67 -11.11
N ASP A 186 -14.91 -1.10 -11.37
CA ASP A 186 -15.38 -1.53 -12.70
C ASP A 186 -15.91 -0.38 -13.58
N GLU A 187 -16.08 0.83 -13.02
CA GLU A 187 -16.58 1.96 -13.81
C GLU A 187 -15.41 2.68 -14.52
N PRO A 188 -15.42 2.72 -15.87
CA PRO A 188 -14.40 3.45 -16.62
C PRO A 188 -14.67 4.95 -16.53
N ALA A 189 -13.91 5.71 -15.79
CA ALA A 189 -13.85 7.17 -15.88
C ALA A 189 -14.36 8.02 -14.71
N ARG A 190 -14.26 7.59 -13.46
CA ARG A 190 -14.19 8.60 -12.40
C ARG A 190 -12.73 9.03 -12.24
N GLU A 191 -12.43 10.29 -12.59
CA GLU A 191 -11.13 10.88 -12.29
C GLU A 191 -10.87 10.78 -10.78
N PRO A 192 -9.67 10.34 -10.37
CA PRO A 192 -9.34 10.29 -8.96
C PRO A 192 -9.45 11.70 -8.38
N VAL A 193 -10.18 11.84 -7.28
CA VAL A 193 -10.39 13.11 -6.57
C VAL A 193 -9.05 13.74 -6.14
N TYR A 194 -8.00 12.92 -6.02
CA TYR A 194 -6.63 13.34 -5.69
C TYR A 194 -5.66 12.84 -6.75
N GLN A 195 -4.91 13.75 -7.38
CA GLN A 195 -3.90 13.43 -8.41
C GLN A 195 -2.80 12.51 -7.88
N GLU A 196 -2.48 12.59 -6.59
CA GLU A 196 -1.50 11.75 -5.93
C GLU A 196 -1.90 10.27 -5.87
N LEU A 197 -3.19 9.96 -5.91
CA LEU A 197 -3.71 8.60 -5.90
C LEU A 197 -3.85 7.99 -7.29
N GLU A 198 -3.71 8.78 -8.35
CA GLU A 198 -3.88 8.32 -9.74
C GLU A 198 -2.94 7.16 -10.14
N PRO A 199 -1.62 7.16 -9.80
CA PRO A 199 -0.75 6.03 -10.12
C PRO A 199 -1.17 4.74 -9.41
N PHE A 200 -1.67 4.87 -8.18
CA PHE A 200 -2.17 3.74 -7.39
C PHE A 200 -3.48 3.18 -7.96
N ALA A 201 -4.41 4.07 -8.29
CA ALA A 201 -5.68 3.70 -8.94
C ALA A 201 -5.47 2.99 -10.27
N ARG A 202 -4.56 3.50 -11.12
CA ARG A 202 -4.17 2.83 -12.39
C ARG A 202 -3.60 1.44 -12.14
N LYS A 203 -2.74 1.28 -11.14
CA LYS A 203 -2.15 -0.02 -10.82
C LYS A 203 -3.19 -1.04 -10.36
N ILE A 204 -4.12 -0.62 -9.50
CA ILE A 204 -5.20 -1.49 -9.03
C ILE A 204 -6.12 -1.89 -10.19
N ARG A 205 -6.55 -0.95 -11.03
CA ARG A 205 -7.36 -1.25 -12.23
C ARG A 205 -6.66 -2.25 -13.15
N SER A 206 -5.39 -1.98 -13.49
CA SER A 206 -4.62 -2.90 -14.34
C SER A 206 -4.49 -4.31 -13.73
N GLN A 207 -4.37 -4.43 -12.41
CA GLN A 207 -4.36 -5.73 -11.74
C GLN A 207 -5.75 -6.39 -11.76
N HIS A 208 -6.81 -5.61 -11.54
CA HIS A 208 -8.19 -6.11 -11.57
C HIS A 208 -8.55 -6.62 -12.98
N GLU A 209 -8.25 -5.86 -14.03
CA GLU A 209 -8.43 -6.28 -15.43
C GLU A 209 -7.67 -7.57 -15.74
N LYS A 210 -6.43 -7.71 -15.25
CA LYS A 210 -5.66 -8.95 -15.41
C LYS A 210 -6.31 -10.14 -14.71
N ILE A 211 -6.85 -9.94 -13.50
CA ILE A 211 -7.54 -10.99 -12.74
C ILE A 211 -8.82 -11.41 -13.47
N LEU A 212 -9.62 -10.45 -13.92
CA LEU A 212 -10.86 -10.74 -14.68
C LEU A 212 -10.56 -11.46 -16.00
N SER A 213 -9.57 -10.98 -16.75
CA SER A 213 -9.14 -11.62 -18.00
C SER A 213 -8.60 -13.03 -17.78
N ALA A 214 -7.84 -13.27 -16.71
CA ALA A 214 -7.38 -14.61 -16.34
C ALA A 214 -8.53 -15.53 -15.91
N ALA A 215 -9.52 -15.02 -15.15
CA ALA A 215 -10.70 -15.77 -14.73
C ALA A 215 -11.55 -16.15 -15.94
N GLN A 216 -11.81 -15.22 -16.86
CA GLN A 216 -12.52 -15.46 -18.11
C GLN A 216 -11.80 -16.51 -18.96
N SER A 217 -10.49 -16.37 -19.17
CA SER A 217 -9.69 -17.32 -19.91
C SER A 217 -9.74 -18.74 -19.32
N ARG A 218 -9.75 -18.85 -17.97
CA ARG A 218 -9.90 -20.14 -17.28
C ARG A 218 -11.29 -20.73 -17.46
N GLN A 219 -12.34 -19.91 -17.44
CA GLN A 219 -13.71 -20.36 -17.68
C GLN A 219 -13.89 -20.87 -19.11
N ASP A 220 -13.41 -20.11 -20.09
CA ASP A 220 -13.45 -20.47 -21.51
C ASP A 220 -12.66 -21.75 -21.77
N PHE A 221 -11.47 -21.89 -21.14
CA PHE A 221 -10.67 -23.11 -21.19
C PHE A 221 -11.48 -24.33 -20.70
N THR A 222 -12.09 -24.23 -19.51
CA THR A 222 -12.86 -25.35 -18.90
C THR A 222 -14.06 -25.73 -19.78
N ALA A 223 -14.76 -24.76 -20.33
CA ALA A 223 -15.89 -24.99 -21.24
C ALA A 223 -15.44 -25.67 -22.51
N ASN A 224 -14.35 -25.20 -23.13
CA ASN A 224 -13.80 -25.75 -24.36
C ASN A 224 -13.26 -27.17 -24.14
N VAL A 225 -12.54 -27.45 -23.05
CA VAL A 225 -12.09 -28.80 -22.66
C VAL A 225 -13.30 -29.75 -22.60
N SER A 226 -14.34 -29.36 -21.87
CA SER A 226 -15.54 -30.20 -21.70
C SER A 226 -16.20 -30.52 -23.03
N HIS A 227 -16.28 -29.53 -23.93
CA HIS A 227 -16.89 -29.71 -25.25
C HIS A 227 -16.02 -30.59 -26.17
N GLU A 228 -14.71 -30.38 -26.22
CA GLU A 228 -13.78 -31.14 -27.07
C GLU A 228 -13.56 -32.59 -26.58
N LEU A 229 -13.76 -32.87 -25.27
CA LEU A 229 -13.78 -34.24 -24.73
C LEU A 229 -15.10 -34.94 -25.00
N LYS A 230 -16.26 -34.26 -24.88
CA LYS A 230 -17.57 -34.85 -25.04
C LYS A 230 -17.81 -35.37 -26.46
N THR A 231 -17.36 -34.63 -27.48
CA THR A 231 -17.61 -34.97 -28.90
C THR A 231 -17.04 -36.36 -29.30
N PRO A 232 -15.73 -36.64 -29.12
CA PRO A 232 -15.14 -37.94 -29.44
C PRO A 232 -15.70 -39.06 -28.55
N LEU A 233 -15.99 -38.78 -27.28
CA LEU A 233 -16.55 -39.75 -26.36
C LEU A 233 -17.96 -40.20 -26.80
N THR A 234 -18.82 -39.25 -27.22
CA THR A 234 -20.15 -39.54 -27.75
C THR A 234 -20.05 -40.38 -29.02
N ALA A 235 -19.09 -40.07 -29.92
CA ALA A 235 -18.87 -40.86 -31.13
C ALA A 235 -18.44 -42.30 -30.80
N ILE A 236 -17.49 -42.48 -29.88
CA ILE A 236 -17.05 -43.80 -29.41
C ILE A 236 -18.24 -44.61 -28.86
N SER A 237 -19.01 -44.00 -27.96
CA SER A 237 -20.17 -44.67 -27.37
C SER A 237 -21.21 -45.04 -28.40
N GLY A 238 -21.53 -44.13 -29.34
CA GLY A 238 -22.51 -44.39 -30.38
C GLY A 238 -22.12 -45.51 -31.33
N TYR A 239 -20.83 -45.53 -31.80
CA TYR A 239 -20.35 -46.63 -32.66
C TYR A 239 -20.30 -47.96 -31.90
N ALA A 240 -19.92 -47.93 -30.60
CA ALA A 240 -19.88 -49.14 -29.79
C ALA A 240 -21.30 -49.72 -29.59
N GLU A 241 -22.29 -48.88 -29.32
CA GLU A 241 -23.69 -49.27 -29.17
C GLU A 241 -24.25 -49.87 -30.45
N LEU A 242 -23.94 -49.32 -31.65
CA LEU A 242 -24.37 -49.88 -32.93
C LEU A 242 -23.81 -51.27 -33.17
N ILE A 243 -22.55 -51.49 -32.80
CA ILE A 243 -21.88 -52.80 -32.88
C ILE A 243 -22.48 -53.79 -31.91
N GLU A 244 -22.68 -53.39 -30.63
CA GLU A 244 -23.23 -54.22 -29.55
C GLU A 244 -24.65 -54.73 -29.90
N ASN A 245 -25.49 -53.83 -30.38
CA ASN A 245 -26.88 -54.15 -30.73
C ASN A 245 -27.01 -54.86 -32.09
N LYS A 246 -25.92 -55.27 -32.70
CA LYS A 246 -25.89 -55.97 -34.02
C LYS A 246 -26.63 -55.21 -35.11
N MET A 247 -26.65 -53.89 -35.07
CA MET A 247 -27.33 -53.04 -36.07
C MET A 247 -26.49 -52.80 -37.30
N VAL A 248 -25.32 -53.43 -37.41
CA VAL A 248 -24.32 -53.23 -38.49
C VAL A 248 -23.75 -54.60 -38.91
N ASP A 249 -23.43 -54.76 -40.17
CA ASP A 249 -22.79 -55.95 -40.73
C ASP A 249 -21.28 -56.01 -40.48
N GLY A 250 -20.61 -57.13 -40.90
CA GLY A 250 -19.20 -57.34 -40.61
C GLY A 250 -18.26 -56.31 -41.24
N GLU A 251 -18.54 -55.74 -42.39
CA GLU A 251 -17.74 -54.69 -43.00
C GLU A 251 -17.93 -53.33 -42.28
N GLN A 252 -19.18 -53.03 -41.95
CA GLN A 252 -19.52 -51.83 -41.17
C GLN A 252 -18.95 -51.91 -39.76
N GLN A 253 -18.90 -53.09 -39.12
CA GLN A 253 -18.28 -53.30 -37.78
C GLN A 253 -16.79 -52.94 -37.82
N LEU A 254 -16.03 -53.39 -38.84
CA LEU A 254 -14.65 -53.04 -38.99
C LEU A 254 -14.44 -51.54 -39.18
N ARG A 255 -15.28 -50.89 -39.97
CA ARG A 255 -15.26 -49.45 -40.16
C ARG A 255 -15.53 -48.69 -38.85
N PHE A 256 -16.54 -49.07 -38.07
CA PHE A 256 -16.87 -48.46 -36.82
C PHE A 256 -15.82 -48.72 -35.75
N ALA A 257 -15.22 -49.91 -35.68
CA ALA A 257 -14.07 -50.17 -34.84
C ALA A 257 -12.87 -49.26 -35.18
N GLY A 258 -12.70 -48.98 -36.46
CA GLY A 258 -11.68 -47.99 -36.94
C GLY A 258 -11.97 -46.57 -36.48
N GLU A 259 -13.25 -46.13 -36.54
CA GLU A 259 -13.65 -44.80 -36.03
C GLU A 259 -13.56 -44.69 -34.49
N ILE A 260 -13.90 -45.76 -33.74
CA ILE A 260 -13.66 -45.82 -32.27
C ILE A 260 -12.19 -45.63 -31.98
N ARG A 261 -11.29 -46.36 -32.63
CA ARG A 261 -9.85 -46.26 -32.42
C ARG A 261 -9.32 -44.87 -32.77
N LYS A 262 -9.79 -44.26 -33.84
CA LYS A 262 -9.40 -42.90 -34.27
C LYS A 262 -9.82 -41.83 -33.23
N ASN A 263 -11.07 -41.92 -32.72
CA ASN A 263 -11.58 -41.02 -31.74
C ASN A 263 -10.90 -41.21 -30.35
N ALA A 264 -10.58 -42.46 -29.96
CA ALA A 264 -9.80 -42.75 -28.75
C ALA A 264 -8.38 -42.20 -28.84
N ALA A 265 -7.68 -42.37 -29.97
CA ALA A 265 -6.35 -41.78 -30.17
C ALA A 265 -6.38 -40.24 -30.07
N ARG A 266 -7.42 -39.61 -30.68
CA ARG A 266 -7.63 -38.17 -30.58
C ARG A 266 -7.89 -37.71 -29.13
N LEU A 267 -8.67 -38.46 -28.35
CA LEU A 267 -8.97 -38.17 -26.97
C LEU A 267 -7.70 -38.22 -26.11
N LEU A 268 -6.87 -39.25 -26.31
CA LEU A 268 -5.58 -39.38 -25.61
C LEU A 268 -4.64 -38.21 -25.94
N SER A 269 -4.53 -37.83 -27.21
CA SER A 269 -3.72 -36.66 -27.61
C SER A 269 -4.20 -35.38 -26.92
N LEU A 270 -5.52 -35.16 -26.88
CA LEU A 270 -6.10 -33.99 -26.23
C LEU A 270 -5.84 -33.97 -24.72
N ILE A 271 -5.94 -35.13 -24.04
CA ILE A 271 -5.64 -35.23 -22.62
C ILE A 271 -4.15 -34.90 -22.36
N ASN A 272 -3.24 -35.45 -23.18
CA ASN A 272 -1.80 -35.16 -23.04
C ASN A 272 -1.51 -33.68 -23.23
N ASP A 273 -2.07 -33.05 -24.29
CA ASP A 273 -1.90 -31.62 -24.54
C ASP A 273 -2.42 -30.76 -23.37
N ILE A 274 -3.53 -31.15 -22.70
CA ILE A 274 -4.09 -30.46 -21.54
C ILE A 274 -3.18 -30.61 -20.31
N ILE A 275 -2.70 -31.82 -20.01
CA ILE A 275 -1.77 -32.08 -18.88
C ILE A 275 -0.54 -31.21 -19.06
N GLN A 276 0.06 -31.24 -20.22
CA GLN A 276 1.25 -30.52 -20.55
C GLN A 276 1.06 -29.00 -20.48
N LEU A 277 -0.04 -28.47 -21.01
CA LEU A 277 -0.37 -27.05 -20.87
C LEU A 277 -0.54 -26.64 -19.41
N SER A 278 -1.12 -27.54 -18.58
CA SER A 278 -1.27 -27.31 -17.14
C SER A 278 0.09 -27.28 -16.40
N GLU A 279 1.03 -28.12 -16.80
CA GLU A 279 2.40 -28.13 -16.27
C GLU A 279 3.14 -26.86 -16.69
N LEU A 280 3.03 -26.43 -17.95
CA LEU A 280 3.62 -25.20 -18.45
C LEU A 280 3.03 -23.96 -17.80
N ASP A 281 1.73 -23.92 -17.50
CA ASP A 281 1.07 -22.80 -16.79
C ASP A 281 1.61 -22.60 -15.36
N SER A 282 2.09 -23.67 -14.73
CA SER A 282 2.68 -23.62 -13.39
C SER A 282 4.19 -23.35 -13.38
N ALA A 283 4.86 -23.52 -14.53
CA ALA A 283 6.30 -23.33 -14.66
C ALA A 283 6.65 -21.84 -14.84
N GLN A 284 7.48 -21.31 -13.93
CA GLN A 284 7.99 -19.93 -14.04
C GLN A 284 9.34 -19.85 -14.77
N ALA A 285 10.04 -20.96 -14.91
CA ALA A 285 11.33 -21.07 -15.59
C ALA A 285 11.56 -22.52 -16.07
N PRO A 286 12.44 -22.74 -17.07
CA PRO A 286 12.76 -24.08 -17.53
C PRO A 286 13.37 -24.91 -16.40
N ALA A 287 12.89 -26.18 -16.25
CA ALA A 287 13.31 -27.05 -15.16
C ALA A 287 14.76 -27.55 -15.29
N ARG A 288 15.25 -27.71 -16.54
CA ARG A 288 16.59 -28.27 -16.85
C ARG A 288 17.28 -27.43 -17.92
N VAL A 289 17.90 -26.33 -17.52
CA VAL A 289 18.61 -25.45 -18.44
C VAL A 289 19.95 -26.08 -18.82
N GLN A 290 20.15 -26.32 -20.14
CA GLN A 290 21.39 -26.79 -20.70
C GLN A 290 21.67 -26.07 -22.04
N SER A 291 22.88 -26.20 -22.54
CA SER A 291 23.26 -25.74 -23.91
C SER A 291 22.64 -26.64 -24.95
N VAL A 292 21.75 -26.09 -25.79
CA VAL A 292 21.06 -26.85 -26.85
C VAL A 292 21.46 -26.28 -28.21
N GLU A 293 21.99 -27.17 -29.07
CA GLU A 293 22.34 -26.84 -30.45
C GLU A 293 21.09 -27.00 -31.33
N LEU A 294 20.63 -25.86 -31.92
CA LEU A 294 19.34 -25.75 -32.59
C LEU A 294 19.26 -26.57 -33.90
N LEU A 295 20.35 -26.65 -34.67
CA LEU A 295 20.38 -27.39 -35.91
C LEU A 295 20.33 -28.91 -35.67
N SER A 296 21.04 -29.39 -34.64
CA SER A 296 21.03 -30.80 -34.27
C SER A 296 19.61 -31.24 -33.84
N LEU A 297 18.97 -30.42 -32.99
CA LEU A 297 17.60 -30.70 -32.54
C LEU A 297 16.60 -30.63 -33.74
N ALA A 298 16.77 -29.69 -34.64
CA ALA A 298 15.95 -29.59 -35.85
C ALA A 298 16.08 -30.80 -36.75
N LYS A 299 17.30 -31.36 -36.94
CA LYS A 299 17.52 -32.60 -37.69
C LYS A 299 16.86 -33.81 -37.03
N GLU A 300 16.93 -33.91 -35.70
CA GLU A 300 16.27 -34.95 -34.95
C GLU A 300 14.74 -34.91 -35.16
N VAL A 301 14.11 -33.74 -34.95
CA VAL A 301 12.66 -33.55 -35.15
C VAL A 301 12.22 -33.80 -36.60
N CYS A 302 13.01 -33.34 -37.58
CA CYS A 302 12.72 -33.63 -38.96
C CYS A 302 12.85 -35.13 -39.28
N GLY A 303 13.81 -35.85 -38.67
CA GLY A 303 13.95 -37.29 -38.81
C GLY A 303 12.73 -38.03 -38.21
N ASP A 304 12.27 -37.64 -37.04
CA ASP A 304 11.11 -38.24 -36.38
C ASP A 304 9.82 -38.03 -37.18
N LEU A 305 9.70 -36.91 -37.91
CA LEU A 305 8.51 -36.51 -38.69
C LEU A 305 8.61 -36.82 -40.18
N GLU A 306 9.69 -37.46 -40.65
CA GLU A 306 9.86 -37.79 -42.06
C GLU A 306 8.79 -38.76 -42.58
N VAL A 307 8.45 -39.79 -41.80
CA VAL A 307 7.42 -40.79 -42.18
C VAL A 307 6.02 -40.17 -42.25
N PRO A 308 5.55 -39.40 -41.27
CA PRO A 308 4.29 -38.64 -41.38
C PRO A 308 4.25 -37.67 -42.59
N ALA A 309 5.34 -36.98 -42.89
CA ALA A 309 5.42 -36.08 -44.04
C ALA A 309 5.29 -36.84 -45.38
N ARG A 310 6.02 -37.95 -45.53
CA ARG A 310 5.95 -38.79 -46.72
C ARG A 310 4.56 -39.39 -46.95
N GLN A 311 3.88 -39.81 -45.88
CA GLN A 311 2.48 -40.33 -45.97
C GLN A 311 1.53 -39.31 -46.56
N ARG A 312 1.80 -38.01 -46.35
CA ARG A 312 1.04 -36.88 -46.90
C ARG A 312 1.63 -36.30 -48.17
N ARG A 313 2.65 -36.93 -48.74
CA ARG A 313 3.39 -36.48 -49.94
C ARG A 313 4.00 -35.09 -49.79
N ILE A 314 4.48 -34.74 -48.59
CA ILE A 314 5.11 -33.46 -48.28
C ILE A 314 6.62 -33.67 -48.24
N THR A 315 7.37 -32.74 -48.84
CA THR A 315 8.83 -32.70 -48.79
C THR A 315 9.26 -31.97 -47.51
N LEU A 316 9.88 -32.69 -46.57
CA LEU A 316 10.43 -32.10 -45.34
C LEU A 316 11.93 -31.89 -45.49
N GLN A 317 12.41 -30.68 -45.24
CA GLN A 317 13.82 -30.31 -45.38
C GLN A 317 14.30 -29.53 -44.13
N CYS A 318 15.56 -29.80 -43.74
CA CYS A 318 16.20 -29.10 -42.63
C CYS A 318 17.51 -28.47 -43.10
N PHE A 319 17.65 -27.16 -42.88
CA PHE A 319 18.82 -26.36 -43.27
C PHE A 319 19.33 -25.55 -42.09
N GLY A 320 20.51 -24.97 -42.22
CA GLY A 320 20.99 -23.96 -41.34
C GLY A 320 22.45 -24.04 -40.96
N ARG A 321 22.80 -23.26 -39.96
CA ARG A 321 24.13 -23.21 -39.36
C ARG A 321 23.99 -23.51 -37.86
N GLU A 322 25.11 -23.85 -37.23
CA GLU A 322 25.19 -24.05 -35.80
C GLU A 322 24.72 -22.76 -35.05
N ALA A 323 23.76 -22.88 -34.18
CA ALA A 323 23.26 -21.85 -33.32
C ALA A 323 22.86 -22.52 -32.00
N THR A 324 23.24 -21.92 -30.88
CA THR A 324 23.07 -22.53 -29.57
C THR A 324 22.27 -21.61 -28.64
N VAL A 325 21.40 -22.22 -27.87
CA VAL A 325 20.58 -21.50 -26.82
C VAL A 325 20.70 -22.20 -25.48
N MET A 326 20.52 -21.47 -24.42
CA MET A 326 20.37 -22.02 -23.06
C MET A 326 18.90 -22.30 -22.80
N GLY A 327 18.51 -23.57 -22.60
CA GLY A 327 17.14 -23.94 -22.42
C GLY A 327 16.91 -25.39 -22.02
N ASP A 328 15.65 -25.77 -21.85
CA ASP A 328 15.24 -27.15 -21.63
C ASP A 328 15.08 -27.86 -23.00
N ARG A 329 15.92 -28.85 -23.21
CA ARG A 329 15.98 -29.56 -24.53
C ARG A 329 14.63 -30.23 -24.87
N GLU A 330 13.97 -30.82 -23.91
CA GLU A 330 12.70 -31.53 -24.13
C GLU A 330 11.58 -30.54 -24.50
N LEU A 331 11.49 -29.43 -23.79
CA LEU A 331 10.53 -28.36 -24.12
C LEU A 331 10.83 -27.72 -25.50
N LEU A 332 12.10 -27.48 -25.80
CA LEU A 332 12.50 -26.95 -27.11
C LEU A 332 12.24 -27.97 -28.25
N LYS A 333 12.45 -29.27 -28.03
CA LYS A 333 12.07 -30.32 -28.96
C LYS A 333 10.59 -30.27 -29.27
N GLU A 334 9.78 -30.22 -28.22
CA GLU A 334 8.34 -30.18 -28.33
C GLU A 334 7.81 -28.93 -29.02
N LEU A 335 8.38 -27.74 -28.73
CA LEU A 335 8.06 -26.52 -29.47
C LEU A 335 8.23 -26.73 -30.99
N LEU A 336 9.39 -27.27 -31.38
CA LEU A 336 9.69 -27.47 -32.78
C LEU A 336 8.81 -28.56 -33.39
N GLU A 337 8.55 -29.66 -32.69
CA GLU A 337 7.62 -30.72 -33.13
C GLU A 337 6.23 -30.17 -33.41
N ASN A 338 5.67 -29.36 -32.52
CA ASN A 338 4.36 -28.72 -32.69
C ASN A 338 4.33 -27.83 -33.94
N LEU A 339 5.37 -27.04 -34.20
CA LEU A 339 5.48 -26.21 -35.39
C LEU A 339 5.53 -27.04 -36.68
N VAL A 340 6.42 -28.04 -36.71
CA VAL A 340 6.61 -28.89 -37.90
C VAL A 340 5.39 -29.77 -38.16
N GLN A 341 4.76 -30.35 -37.11
CA GLN A 341 3.52 -31.09 -37.24
C GLN A 341 2.39 -30.24 -37.78
N ASN A 342 2.26 -28.98 -37.35
CA ASN A 342 1.26 -28.05 -37.87
C ASN A 342 1.53 -27.75 -39.37
N ALA A 343 2.78 -27.49 -39.72
CA ALA A 343 3.20 -27.25 -41.11
C ALA A 343 2.91 -28.44 -42.02
N ILE A 344 3.09 -29.69 -41.55
CA ILE A 344 2.72 -30.91 -42.29
C ILE A 344 1.19 -31.08 -42.34
N ARG A 345 0.48 -30.82 -41.24
CA ARG A 345 -0.96 -31.05 -41.12
C ARG A 345 -1.79 -30.13 -42.02
N TYR A 346 -1.42 -28.86 -42.07
CA TYR A 346 -2.12 -27.84 -42.85
C TYR A 346 -1.53 -27.53 -44.21
N ASN A 347 -0.66 -28.43 -44.68
CA ASN A 347 -0.09 -28.35 -46.03
C ASN A 347 -1.05 -28.90 -47.08
N ARG A 348 -0.68 -28.67 -48.34
CA ARG A 348 -1.29 -29.26 -49.52
C ARG A 348 -0.48 -30.46 -50.00
N GLU A 349 -1.11 -31.38 -50.69
CA GLU A 349 -0.43 -32.54 -51.31
C GLU A 349 0.63 -32.05 -52.31
N GLY A 350 1.83 -32.62 -52.25
CA GLY A 350 2.98 -32.16 -53.03
C GLY A 350 3.66 -30.88 -52.53
N GLY A 351 3.27 -30.42 -51.36
CA GLY A 351 3.88 -29.23 -50.72
C GLY A 351 5.23 -29.51 -50.07
N PHE A 352 5.79 -28.47 -49.45
CA PHE A 352 7.04 -28.57 -48.69
C PHE A 352 6.92 -27.96 -47.30
N VAL A 353 7.74 -28.43 -46.38
CA VAL A 353 8.02 -27.84 -45.09
C VAL A 353 9.53 -27.69 -44.95
N GLN A 354 9.98 -26.49 -44.66
CA GLN A 354 11.39 -26.17 -44.47
C GLN A 354 11.63 -25.68 -43.03
N VAL A 355 12.57 -26.33 -42.35
CA VAL A 355 13.05 -25.94 -41.02
C VAL A 355 14.43 -25.35 -41.17
N THR A 356 14.63 -24.11 -40.69
CA THR A 356 15.93 -23.44 -40.76
C THR A 356 16.38 -23.03 -39.38
N ALA A 357 17.59 -23.43 -38.97
CA ALA A 357 18.26 -22.95 -37.77
C ALA A 357 19.37 -21.97 -38.20
N LYS A 358 19.40 -20.78 -37.60
CA LYS A 358 20.43 -19.78 -37.89
C LYS A 358 20.67 -18.87 -36.68
N GLU A 359 21.75 -18.12 -36.73
CA GLU A 359 21.97 -16.97 -35.90
C GLU A 359 21.88 -15.69 -36.73
N GLU A 360 21.08 -14.72 -36.29
CA GLU A 360 20.91 -13.45 -36.98
C GLU A 360 20.93 -12.32 -35.97
N ALA A 361 21.75 -11.31 -36.18
CA ALA A 361 21.94 -10.16 -35.29
C ALA A 361 22.26 -10.54 -33.82
N GLY A 362 22.99 -11.67 -33.61
CA GLY A 362 23.34 -12.15 -32.27
C GLY A 362 22.24 -12.94 -31.55
N HIS A 363 21.15 -13.26 -32.24
CA HIS A 363 20.04 -14.06 -31.73
C HIS A 363 19.92 -15.37 -32.47
N ALA A 364 19.83 -16.47 -31.74
CA ALA A 364 19.57 -17.77 -32.33
C ALA A 364 18.10 -17.88 -32.76
N GLN A 365 17.82 -18.45 -33.91
CA GLN A 365 16.47 -18.52 -34.48
C GLN A 365 16.16 -19.88 -35.08
N TRP A 366 14.91 -20.31 -34.87
CA TRP A 366 14.25 -21.29 -35.75
C TRP A 366 13.25 -20.62 -36.68
N ILE A 367 13.23 -21.04 -37.94
CA ILE A 367 12.23 -20.65 -38.92
C ILE A 367 11.59 -21.93 -39.43
N VAL A 368 10.29 -22.06 -39.32
CA VAL A 368 9.50 -23.13 -39.93
C VAL A 368 8.61 -22.49 -40.99
N GLU A 369 8.82 -22.89 -42.25
CA GLU A 369 8.13 -22.33 -43.40
C GLU A 369 7.45 -23.45 -44.20
N ASP A 370 6.19 -23.24 -44.56
CA ASP A 370 5.40 -24.14 -45.41
C ASP A 370 4.71 -23.38 -46.55
N ASN A 371 4.35 -24.12 -47.61
CA ASN A 371 3.55 -23.60 -48.73
C ASN A 371 2.12 -24.10 -48.70
N GLY A 372 1.56 -24.33 -47.49
CA GLY A 372 0.22 -24.87 -47.27
C GLY A 372 -0.92 -23.89 -47.50
N ILE A 373 -2.00 -24.09 -46.78
CA ILE A 373 -3.26 -23.31 -46.92
C ILE A 373 -3.13 -21.86 -46.43
N GLY A 374 -2.13 -21.58 -45.56
CA GLY A 374 -1.96 -20.28 -44.93
C GLY A 374 -3.05 -19.94 -43.92
N ILE A 375 -2.90 -18.78 -43.29
CA ILE A 375 -3.75 -18.25 -42.24
C ILE A 375 -4.34 -16.91 -42.70
N PRO A 376 -5.66 -16.70 -42.60
CA PRO A 376 -6.30 -15.41 -42.89
C PRO A 376 -5.81 -14.31 -41.92
N GLU A 377 -5.83 -13.07 -42.39
CA GLU A 377 -5.32 -11.91 -41.61
C GLU A 377 -6.01 -11.73 -40.26
N ASP A 378 -7.33 -11.86 -40.24
CA ASP A 378 -8.18 -11.73 -39.04
C ASP A 378 -7.98 -12.85 -38.00
N ALA A 379 -7.31 -13.94 -38.40
CA ALA A 379 -7.02 -15.08 -37.52
C ALA A 379 -5.58 -15.09 -36.97
N LYS A 380 -4.67 -14.29 -37.49
CA LYS A 380 -3.24 -14.34 -37.14
C LYS A 380 -2.97 -14.13 -35.63
N ASP A 381 -3.62 -13.17 -35.02
CA ASP A 381 -3.43 -12.88 -33.61
C ASP A 381 -4.04 -13.97 -32.71
N ARG A 382 -5.05 -14.66 -33.22
CA ARG A 382 -5.86 -15.63 -32.49
C ARG A 382 -5.38 -17.08 -32.58
N VAL A 383 -4.53 -17.42 -33.58
CA VAL A 383 -4.07 -18.81 -33.73
C VAL A 383 -3.24 -19.35 -32.60
N PHE A 384 -2.73 -18.48 -31.72
CA PHE A 384 -2.04 -18.82 -30.48
C PHE A 384 -2.96 -18.92 -29.25
N GLU A 385 -4.27 -18.64 -29.43
CA GLU A 385 -5.26 -18.83 -28.36
C GLU A 385 -5.56 -20.34 -28.20
N ARG A 386 -5.88 -20.78 -26.98
CA ARG A 386 -6.21 -22.17 -26.67
C ARG A 386 -7.51 -22.58 -27.36
N PHE A 387 -7.53 -23.75 -28.02
CA PHE A 387 -8.66 -24.30 -28.77
C PHE A 387 -9.09 -23.49 -29.99
N TYR A 388 -8.35 -22.44 -30.36
CA TYR A 388 -8.68 -21.66 -31.54
C TYR A 388 -8.36 -22.44 -32.82
N ARG A 389 -9.26 -22.34 -33.78
CA ARG A 389 -9.12 -22.97 -35.11
C ARG A 389 -9.79 -22.06 -36.12
N VAL A 390 -9.11 -21.83 -37.24
CA VAL A 390 -9.61 -21.03 -38.35
C VAL A 390 -10.87 -21.68 -38.98
N ASP A 391 -10.89 -23.01 -39.10
CA ASP A 391 -12.03 -23.80 -39.64
C ASP A 391 -12.28 -25.03 -38.76
N LYS A 392 -13.39 -25.02 -38.00
CA LYS A 392 -13.79 -26.11 -37.09
C LYS A 392 -14.20 -27.38 -37.83
N SER A 393 -14.68 -27.30 -39.09
CA SER A 393 -15.15 -28.45 -39.85
C SER A 393 -13.98 -29.24 -40.45
N ARG A 394 -13.09 -28.58 -41.12
CA ARG A 394 -11.93 -29.15 -41.77
C ARG A 394 -10.90 -29.71 -40.80
N SER A 395 -10.76 -29.04 -39.64
CA SER A 395 -9.81 -29.48 -38.62
C SER A 395 -10.29 -30.68 -37.79
N ARG A 396 -11.59 -31.05 -37.84
CA ARG A 396 -12.09 -32.35 -37.30
C ARG A 396 -11.56 -33.53 -38.12
N GLU A 397 -11.51 -33.41 -39.41
CA GLU A 397 -10.97 -34.45 -40.31
C GLU A 397 -9.44 -34.62 -40.16
N THR A 398 -8.73 -33.52 -39.94
CA THR A 398 -7.27 -33.53 -39.79
C THR A 398 -6.78 -33.84 -38.38
N GLY A 399 -7.65 -33.88 -37.37
CA GLY A 399 -7.34 -34.33 -36.00
C GLY A 399 -6.61 -33.33 -35.11
N GLY A 400 -6.66 -32.03 -35.39
CA GLY A 400 -6.00 -31.00 -34.54
C GLY A 400 -6.75 -30.75 -33.24
N THR A 401 -6.03 -30.56 -32.13
CA THR A 401 -6.58 -30.21 -30.81
C THR A 401 -6.82 -28.71 -30.65
N GLY A 402 -6.11 -27.87 -31.41
CA GLY A 402 -6.10 -26.40 -31.23
C GLY A 402 -5.28 -25.93 -30.04
N LEU A 403 -4.45 -26.81 -29.46
CA LEU A 403 -3.55 -26.49 -28.33
C LEU A 403 -2.09 -26.33 -28.77
N GLY A 404 -1.63 -26.93 -29.87
CA GLY A 404 -0.24 -26.96 -30.24
C GLY A 404 0.44 -25.59 -30.37
N LEU A 405 -0.21 -24.59 -31.00
CA LEU A 405 0.37 -23.23 -31.07
C LEU A 405 0.31 -22.47 -29.74
N ALA A 406 -0.64 -22.79 -28.89
CA ALA A 406 -0.67 -22.26 -27.52
C ALA A 406 0.49 -22.85 -26.69
N ILE A 407 0.81 -24.13 -26.85
CA ILE A 407 1.99 -24.77 -26.25
C ILE A 407 3.29 -24.12 -26.76
N VAL A 408 3.40 -23.89 -28.06
CA VAL A 408 4.55 -23.17 -28.67
C VAL A 408 4.75 -21.81 -28.01
N LYS A 409 3.67 -21.02 -27.88
CA LYS A 409 3.74 -19.70 -27.25
C LYS A 409 4.19 -19.77 -25.80
N HIS A 410 3.69 -20.74 -25.04
CA HIS A 410 4.05 -20.94 -23.63
C HIS A 410 5.52 -21.34 -23.45
N ILE A 411 5.98 -22.32 -24.24
CA ILE A 411 7.39 -22.76 -24.19
C ILE A 411 8.32 -21.61 -24.61
N ALA A 412 7.97 -20.83 -25.65
CA ALA A 412 8.72 -19.66 -26.04
C ALA A 412 8.81 -18.62 -24.91
N GLN A 413 7.70 -18.34 -24.21
CA GLN A 413 7.67 -17.43 -23.06
C GLN A 413 8.57 -17.89 -21.90
N ILE A 414 8.57 -19.20 -21.57
CA ILE A 414 9.43 -19.79 -20.55
C ILE A 414 10.92 -19.61 -20.89
N HIS A 415 11.26 -19.62 -22.20
CA HIS A 415 12.63 -19.44 -22.70
C HIS A 415 12.97 -17.98 -23.05
N ASN A 416 12.10 -17.00 -22.72
CA ASN A 416 12.22 -15.58 -23.11
C ASN A 416 12.36 -15.38 -24.63
N ALA A 417 11.84 -16.31 -25.41
CA ALA A 417 11.89 -16.26 -26.89
C ALA A 417 10.63 -15.52 -27.42
N THR A 418 10.81 -14.91 -28.60
CA THR A 418 9.75 -14.22 -29.32
C THR A 418 9.29 -15.07 -30.50
N VAL A 419 7.97 -15.22 -30.66
CA VAL A 419 7.38 -15.93 -31.80
C VAL A 419 6.72 -14.90 -32.73
N THR A 420 7.13 -14.92 -34.00
CA THR A 420 6.55 -14.11 -35.08
C THR A 420 5.91 -14.98 -36.14
N LEU A 421 4.78 -14.54 -36.67
CA LEU A 421 3.99 -15.25 -37.68
C LEU A 421 3.82 -14.37 -38.91
N ASP A 422 4.25 -14.89 -40.05
CA ASP A 422 3.98 -14.33 -41.38
C ASP A 422 3.21 -15.37 -42.20
N SER A 423 2.01 -15.04 -42.64
CA SER A 423 1.17 -15.97 -43.40
C SER A 423 0.15 -15.20 -44.22
N ALA A 424 -0.22 -15.80 -45.36
CA ALA A 424 -1.34 -15.32 -46.15
C ALA A 424 -2.12 -16.52 -46.72
N LEU A 425 -3.44 -16.39 -46.80
CA LEU A 425 -4.30 -17.45 -47.31
C LEU A 425 -3.88 -17.90 -48.72
N GLY A 426 -3.64 -19.20 -48.88
CA GLY A 426 -3.19 -19.82 -50.12
C GLY A 426 -1.69 -19.70 -50.42
N LYS A 427 -0.90 -18.97 -49.60
CA LYS A 427 0.55 -18.78 -49.81
C LYS A 427 1.42 -19.58 -48.85
N GLY A 428 0.85 -20.13 -47.80
CA GLY A 428 1.56 -20.85 -46.73
C GLY A 428 1.82 -20.04 -45.50
N THR A 429 2.62 -20.57 -44.58
CA THR A 429 2.90 -19.99 -43.26
C THR A 429 4.38 -20.03 -42.95
N LYS A 430 4.91 -18.97 -42.39
CA LYS A 430 6.26 -18.86 -41.83
C LYS A 430 6.19 -18.44 -40.39
N ILE A 431 6.71 -19.28 -39.48
CA ILE A 431 6.81 -18.99 -38.08
C ILE A 431 8.28 -18.90 -37.72
N THR A 432 8.67 -17.80 -37.07
CA THR A 432 10.03 -17.58 -36.58
C THR A 432 10.01 -17.51 -35.05
N VAL A 433 10.87 -18.31 -34.42
CA VAL A 433 11.14 -18.28 -32.98
C VAL A 433 12.54 -17.71 -32.80
N THR A 434 12.64 -16.59 -32.10
CA THR A 434 13.89 -15.87 -31.82
C THR A 434 14.20 -15.95 -30.31
N PHE A 435 15.38 -16.48 -29.99
CA PHE A 435 15.86 -16.66 -28.62
C PHE A 435 16.81 -15.54 -28.16
#